data_55c4f6a7679448ddcbcad9f26247dc69
#
_entry.id   55c4f6a7679448ddcbcad9f26247dc69
#
_cell.length_a   1.000
_cell.length_b   1.000
_cell.length_c   1.000
_cell.angle_alpha   90.00
_cell.angle_beta   90.00
_cell.angle_gamma   90.00
#
_symmetry.space_group_name_H-M   'P 1'
#
loop_
_entity.id
_entity.type
_entity.pdbx_description
1 polymer ?
#
loop_
_entity_poly.entity_id
_entity_poly.type
_entity_poly.pdbx_seq_one_letter_code
_entity_poly.pdbx_strand_id
1 'polypeptide(L)'
;PTRRSSDLKENQPICLMQADGVIKKQRVKELYVFEGMGKRRVSEVLAGDLCAVVGIEGFNIGDTIADFEEPEALPVIHVDEPTMSMIFSINNSPFFGRDGKFVTSRHLRDRLIKETEKNLALRVEDTDSADSFQVFGRGILHLGVLIETMRREGYELTVGQPQVLVKI
;
A
#
# COMPACT_ATOMS: atom_id res chain seq x y z
N PRO A 1 35.45 2.33 12.84
CA PRO A 1 34.78 2.13 11.60
C PRO A 1 33.48 1.40 11.82
N THR A 2 32.40 2.15 11.83
CA THR A 2 31.05 1.61 11.92
C THR A 2 30.79 0.81 10.66
N ARG A 3 30.92 -0.48 10.76
CA ARG A 3 30.46 -1.42 9.75
C ARG A 3 28.95 -1.43 9.78
N ARG A 4 28.33 -0.58 9.04
CA ARG A 4 26.95 -0.78 8.64
C ARG A 4 26.97 -1.85 7.55
N SER A 5 26.90 -3.09 7.96
CA SER A 5 26.62 -4.18 7.06
C SER A 5 25.15 -4.08 6.72
N SER A 6 24.82 -3.49 5.60
CA SER A 6 23.45 -3.47 5.07
C SER A 6 23.14 -4.71 4.22
N ASP A 7 23.99 -5.72 4.32
CA ASP A 7 23.79 -7.00 3.66
C ASP A 7 22.69 -7.78 4.39
N LEU A 8 21.74 -8.31 3.63
CA LEU A 8 20.61 -9.06 4.16
C LEU A 8 20.71 -10.52 3.72
N LYS A 9 20.55 -11.45 4.67
CA LYS A 9 20.66 -12.90 4.42
C LYS A 9 19.35 -13.64 4.65
N GLU A 10 19.18 -14.75 3.95
CA GLU A 10 18.10 -15.68 4.22
C GLU A 10 18.20 -16.23 5.65
N ASN A 11 17.07 -16.39 6.33
CA ASN A 11 16.96 -16.82 7.73
C ASN A 11 17.59 -15.88 8.78
N GLN A 12 18.02 -14.69 8.40
CA GLN A 12 18.56 -13.70 9.32
C GLN A 12 17.47 -13.17 10.26
N PRO A 13 17.74 -13.06 11.58
CA PRO A 13 16.90 -12.29 12.49
C PRO A 13 17.06 -10.80 12.18
N ILE A 14 15.96 -10.06 12.18
CA ILE A 14 15.92 -8.62 11.89
C ILE A 14 14.99 -7.90 12.86
N CYS A 15 15.14 -6.59 12.95
CA CYS A 15 14.18 -5.70 13.58
C CYS A 15 13.43 -4.90 12.50
N LEU A 16 12.10 -5.01 12.50
CA LEU A 16 11.24 -4.12 11.74
C LEU A 16 10.93 -2.91 12.59
N MET A 17 11.39 -1.74 12.16
CA MET A 17 11.17 -0.47 12.82
C MET A 17 10.10 0.31 12.09
N GLN A 18 8.97 0.54 12.75
CA GLN A 18 7.83 1.25 12.19
C GLN A 18 7.98 2.77 12.40
N ALA A 19 7.31 3.56 11.58
CA ALA A 19 7.38 5.03 11.65
C ALA A 19 6.90 5.62 12.98
N ASP A 20 6.05 4.90 13.72
CA ASP A 20 5.55 5.22 15.06
C ASP A 20 6.53 4.86 16.19
N GLY A 21 7.71 4.32 15.86
CA GLY A 21 8.73 3.90 16.80
C GLY A 21 8.55 2.48 17.37
N VAL A 22 7.55 1.74 16.93
CA VAL A 22 7.37 0.34 17.33
C VAL A 22 8.43 -0.54 16.67
N ILE A 23 9.08 -1.40 17.47
CA ILE A 23 10.10 -2.34 17.02
C ILE A 23 9.54 -3.76 17.10
N LYS A 24 9.49 -4.45 15.98
CA LYS A 24 9.07 -5.86 15.91
C LYS A 24 10.24 -6.74 15.50
N LYS A 25 10.57 -7.73 16.33
CA LYS A 25 11.59 -8.72 16.01
C LYS A 25 11.00 -9.79 15.10
N GLN A 26 11.60 -9.99 13.95
CA GLN A 26 11.13 -10.94 12.93
C GLN A 26 12.31 -11.67 12.29
N ARG A 27 12.04 -12.53 11.32
CA ARG A 27 13.05 -13.27 10.57
C ARG A 27 12.72 -13.26 9.09
N VAL A 28 13.73 -12.99 8.29
CA VAL A 28 13.66 -13.15 6.83
C VAL A 28 13.51 -14.61 6.50
N LYS A 29 12.49 -15.01 5.74
CA LYS A 29 12.34 -16.40 5.27
C LYS A 29 13.02 -16.60 3.92
N GLU A 30 12.74 -15.74 2.97
CA GLU A 30 13.28 -15.82 1.62
C GLU A 30 13.63 -14.44 1.09
N LEU A 31 14.63 -14.40 0.22
CA LEU A 31 15.10 -13.21 -0.46
C LEU A 31 15.03 -13.39 -1.98
N TYR A 32 14.62 -12.36 -2.68
CA TYR A 32 14.59 -12.31 -4.13
C TYR A 32 15.19 -11.00 -4.63
N VAL A 33 15.98 -11.08 -5.68
CA VAL A 33 16.43 -9.93 -6.47
C VAL A 33 15.63 -9.84 -7.76
N PHE A 34 15.50 -8.64 -8.29
CA PHE A 34 14.82 -8.42 -9.57
C PHE A 34 15.82 -8.63 -10.72
N GLU A 35 15.46 -9.47 -11.68
CA GLU A 35 16.26 -9.80 -12.85
C GLU A 35 15.37 -9.71 -14.11
N GLY A 36 15.53 -8.63 -14.85
CA GLY A 36 14.62 -8.30 -15.95
C GLY A 36 13.17 -8.12 -15.47
N MET A 37 12.23 -8.87 -16.03
CA MET A 37 10.82 -8.87 -15.62
C MET A 37 10.48 -9.92 -14.55
N GLY A 38 11.46 -10.68 -14.09
CA GLY A 38 11.28 -11.76 -13.11
C GLY A 38 11.94 -11.47 -11.77
N LYS A 39 11.82 -12.46 -10.88
CA LYS A 39 12.47 -12.48 -9.58
C LYS A 39 13.28 -13.75 -9.45
N ARG A 40 14.52 -13.64 -8.98
CA ARG A 40 15.40 -14.76 -8.70
C ARG A 40 15.66 -14.86 -7.19
N ARG A 41 15.48 -16.04 -6.63
CA ARG A 41 15.81 -16.31 -5.22
C ARG A 41 17.33 -16.24 -5.02
N VAL A 42 17.75 -15.61 -3.94
CA VAL A 42 19.15 -15.46 -3.54
C VAL A 42 19.31 -15.73 -2.05
N SER A 43 20.48 -16.19 -1.64
CA SER A 43 20.81 -16.40 -0.22
C SER A 43 21.21 -15.11 0.50
N GLU A 44 21.68 -14.12 -0.24
CA GLU A 44 22.20 -12.86 0.28
C GLU A 44 21.97 -11.73 -0.72
N VAL A 45 21.69 -10.55 -0.20
CA VAL A 45 21.55 -9.30 -0.97
C VAL A 45 22.52 -8.28 -0.40
N LEU A 46 23.26 -7.61 -1.28
CA LEU A 46 24.27 -6.63 -0.91
C LEU A 46 23.68 -5.21 -0.75
N ALA A 47 24.38 -4.38 -0.04
CA ALA A 47 24.06 -2.97 0.12
C ALA A 47 23.90 -2.26 -1.21
N GLY A 48 22.80 -1.53 -1.39
CA GLY A 48 22.48 -0.78 -2.61
C GLY A 48 21.57 -1.52 -3.59
N ASP A 49 21.33 -2.81 -3.41
CA ASP A 49 20.45 -3.58 -4.26
C ASP A 49 18.97 -3.47 -3.87
N LEU A 50 18.10 -3.61 -4.86
CA LEU A 50 16.65 -3.75 -4.64
C LEU A 50 16.29 -5.22 -4.48
N CYS A 51 15.59 -5.54 -3.40
CA CYS A 51 15.16 -6.91 -3.13
C CYS A 51 13.69 -7.00 -2.71
N ALA A 52 13.12 -8.18 -2.89
CA ALA A 52 11.85 -8.53 -2.28
C ALA A 52 12.10 -9.52 -1.14
N VAL A 53 11.53 -9.23 0.02
CA VAL A 53 11.69 -10.00 1.25
C VAL A 53 10.38 -10.72 1.57
N VAL A 54 10.46 -11.99 1.93
CA VAL A 54 9.31 -12.80 2.35
C VAL A 54 9.47 -13.21 3.81
N GLY A 55 8.35 -13.21 4.54
CA GLY A 55 8.28 -13.67 5.93
C GLY A 55 8.24 -12.55 6.97
N ILE A 56 8.10 -11.31 6.53
CA ILE A 56 7.88 -10.15 7.39
C ILE A 56 6.39 -9.81 7.39
N GLU A 57 5.80 -9.63 8.57
CA GLU A 57 4.37 -9.36 8.73
C GLU A 57 4.15 -8.01 9.43
N GLY A 58 3.02 -7.36 9.12
CA GLY A 58 2.60 -6.11 9.76
C GLY A 58 3.54 -4.95 9.51
N PHE A 59 4.10 -4.88 8.30
CA PHE A 59 4.92 -3.76 7.83
C PHE A 59 4.07 -2.74 7.06
N ASN A 60 4.52 -1.50 7.05
CA ASN A 60 3.96 -0.42 6.26
C ASN A 60 5.03 0.14 5.30
N ILE A 61 4.60 0.87 4.30
CA ILE A 61 5.53 1.57 3.40
C ILE A 61 6.26 2.65 4.20
N GLY A 62 7.60 2.67 4.09
CA GLY A 62 8.45 3.59 4.83
C GLY A 62 9.02 3.01 6.14
N ASP A 63 8.61 1.79 6.53
CA ASP A 63 9.23 1.08 7.66
C ASP A 63 10.66 0.67 7.31
N THR A 64 11.52 0.60 8.32
CA THR A 64 12.92 0.21 8.18
C THR A 64 13.14 -1.22 8.64
N ILE A 65 13.80 -2.03 7.81
CA ILE A 65 14.39 -3.30 8.23
C ILE A 65 15.79 -3.01 8.75
N ALA A 66 16.01 -3.21 10.03
CA ALA A 66 17.27 -2.91 10.70
C ALA A 66 17.95 -4.16 11.24
N ASP A 67 19.22 -4.02 11.61
CA ASP A 67 19.96 -5.06 12.29
C ASP A 67 19.28 -5.46 13.61
N PHE A 68 19.47 -6.71 14.01
CA PHE A 68 18.84 -7.26 15.21
C PHE A 68 19.51 -6.76 16.51
N GLU A 69 20.82 -6.54 16.48
CA GLU A 69 21.61 -6.17 17.65
C GLU A 69 21.66 -4.65 17.85
N GLU A 70 21.85 -3.90 16.75
CA GLU A 70 21.92 -2.44 16.74
C GLU A 70 20.89 -1.83 15.78
N PRO A 71 19.60 -1.84 16.14
CA PRO A 71 18.55 -1.34 15.26
C PRO A 71 18.63 0.19 15.12
N GLU A 72 18.79 0.67 13.91
CA GLU A 72 18.77 2.10 13.57
C GLU A 72 17.71 2.37 12.50
N ALA A 73 16.74 3.26 12.80
CA ALA A 73 15.71 3.64 11.84
C ALA A 73 16.23 4.65 10.84
N LEU A 74 15.87 4.48 9.57
CA LEU A 74 16.08 5.50 8.56
C LEU A 74 15.04 6.62 8.72
N PRO A 75 15.35 7.85 8.24
CA PRO A 75 14.38 8.94 8.23
C PRO A 75 13.11 8.54 7.48
N VAL A 76 11.95 8.81 8.06
CA VAL A 76 10.66 8.52 7.45
C VAL A 76 10.48 9.38 6.20
N ILE A 77 10.05 8.75 5.11
CA ILE A 77 9.71 9.46 3.86
C ILE A 77 8.34 10.09 4.03
N HIS A 78 8.30 11.42 4.06
CA HIS A 78 7.03 12.15 4.04
C HIS A 78 6.43 12.14 2.65
N VAL A 79 5.18 11.70 2.57
CA VAL A 79 4.38 11.74 1.35
C VAL A 79 3.40 12.90 1.46
N ASP A 80 3.29 13.71 0.41
CA ASP A 80 2.35 14.82 0.37
C ASP A 80 0.92 14.35 0.60
N GLU A 81 0.18 15.11 1.40
CA GLU A 81 -1.22 14.84 1.67
C GLU A 81 -2.06 14.92 0.38
N PRO A 82 -3.16 14.16 0.31
CA PRO A 82 -4.06 14.22 -0.82
C PRO A 82 -4.67 15.61 -0.99
N THR A 83 -4.86 16.03 -2.23
CA THR A 83 -5.43 17.35 -2.59
C THR A 83 -6.86 17.27 -3.09
N MET A 84 -7.35 16.08 -3.37
CA MET A 84 -8.70 15.84 -3.88
C MET A 84 -9.36 14.66 -3.21
N SER A 85 -10.70 14.68 -3.15
CA SER A 85 -11.50 13.55 -2.73
C SER A 85 -12.65 13.29 -3.69
N MET A 86 -13.11 12.05 -3.72
CA MET A 86 -14.31 11.61 -4.43
C MET A 86 -15.07 10.59 -3.59
N ILE A 87 -16.39 10.55 -3.73
CA ILE A 87 -17.21 9.53 -3.11
C ILE A 87 -17.31 8.34 -4.06
N PHE A 88 -16.95 7.15 -3.58
CA PHE A 88 -17.15 5.89 -4.26
C PHE A 88 -18.29 5.14 -3.58
N SER A 89 -19.29 4.73 -4.33
CA SER A 89 -20.45 4.01 -3.79
C SER A 89 -20.78 2.80 -4.67
N ILE A 90 -21.55 1.88 -4.11
CA ILE A 90 -22.09 0.78 -4.91
C ILE A 90 -23.03 1.32 -5.98
N ASN A 91 -23.17 0.59 -7.07
CA ASN A 91 -24.16 0.91 -8.08
C ASN A 91 -25.55 0.50 -7.58
N ASN A 92 -26.44 1.46 -7.37
CA ASN A 92 -27.83 1.26 -6.97
C ASN A 92 -28.83 1.51 -8.11
N SER A 93 -28.33 1.58 -9.34
CA SER A 93 -29.16 1.78 -10.53
C SER A 93 -29.92 0.51 -10.93
N PRO A 94 -30.97 0.60 -11.78
CA PRO A 94 -31.68 -0.57 -12.33
C PRO A 94 -30.78 -1.53 -13.12
N PHE A 95 -29.56 -1.11 -13.45
CA PHE A 95 -28.57 -1.91 -14.21
C PHE A 95 -27.53 -2.60 -13.31
N PHE A 96 -27.75 -2.58 -12.01
CA PHE A 96 -26.91 -3.24 -11.01
C PHE A 96 -26.56 -4.69 -11.39
N GLY A 97 -25.29 -5.04 -11.33
CA GLY A 97 -24.78 -6.39 -11.58
C GLY A 97 -24.72 -6.81 -13.05
N ARG A 98 -24.85 -5.89 -14.00
CA ARG A 98 -24.75 -6.22 -15.44
C ARG A 98 -23.31 -6.21 -15.95
N ASP A 99 -22.51 -5.27 -15.50
CA ASP A 99 -21.17 -5.03 -16.03
C ASP A 99 -20.07 -5.56 -15.13
N GLY A 100 -20.33 -5.71 -13.82
CA GLY A 100 -19.36 -6.14 -12.83
C GLY A 100 -19.74 -7.40 -12.06
N LYS A 101 -18.72 -8.11 -11.57
CA LYS A 101 -18.88 -9.27 -10.67
C LYS A 101 -18.90 -8.86 -9.20
N PHE A 102 -18.19 -7.77 -8.86
CA PHE A 102 -18.02 -7.29 -7.50
C PHE A 102 -18.87 -6.03 -7.28
N VAL A 103 -20.05 -6.24 -6.73
CA VAL A 103 -21.11 -5.22 -6.68
C VAL A 103 -21.50 -4.82 -5.26
N THR A 104 -20.93 -5.45 -4.23
CA THR A 104 -21.27 -5.18 -2.82
C THR A 104 -20.35 -4.18 -2.15
N SER A 105 -20.83 -3.45 -1.15
CA SER A 105 -20.03 -2.51 -0.35
C SER A 105 -18.82 -3.19 0.30
N ARG A 106 -18.96 -4.44 0.73
CA ARG A 106 -17.85 -5.22 1.29
C ARG A 106 -16.73 -5.44 0.26
N HIS A 107 -17.06 -5.85 -0.96
CA HIS A 107 -16.07 -6.03 -2.02
C HIS A 107 -15.35 -4.71 -2.33
N LEU A 108 -16.12 -3.61 -2.40
CA LEU A 108 -15.58 -2.29 -2.67
C LEU A 108 -14.62 -1.85 -1.55
N ARG A 109 -15.02 -2.00 -0.30
CA ARG A 109 -14.21 -1.67 0.87
C ARG A 109 -12.90 -2.47 0.91
N ASP A 110 -12.98 -3.81 0.81
CA ASP A 110 -11.81 -4.69 0.85
C ASP A 110 -10.80 -4.34 -0.25
N ARG A 111 -11.29 -3.98 -1.44
CA ARG A 111 -10.44 -3.56 -2.56
C ARG A 111 -9.79 -2.21 -2.31
N LEU A 112 -10.52 -1.24 -1.78
CA LEU A 112 -10.00 0.08 -1.45
C LEU A 112 -8.94 0.00 -0.34
N ILE A 113 -9.17 -0.80 0.71
CA ILE A 113 -8.18 -1.04 1.77
C ILE A 113 -6.90 -1.66 1.21
N LYS A 114 -7.00 -2.67 0.35
CA LYS A 114 -5.81 -3.25 -0.32
C LYS A 114 -5.04 -2.24 -1.17
N GLU A 115 -5.72 -1.25 -1.71
CA GLU A 115 -5.05 -0.19 -2.47
C GLU A 115 -4.29 0.77 -1.54
N THR A 116 -4.83 1.11 -0.38
CA THR A 116 -4.13 1.96 0.59
C THR A 116 -2.86 1.30 1.13
N GLU A 117 -2.82 -0.04 1.24
CA GLU A 117 -1.62 -0.78 1.62
C GLU A 117 -0.46 -0.62 0.62
N LYS A 118 -0.77 -0.35 -0.65
CA LYS A 118 0.20 -0.21 -1.74
C LYS A 118 0.52 1.24 -2.09
N ASN A 119 -0.33 2.15 -1.68
CA ASN A 119 -0.30 3.54 -2.14
C ASN A 119 -0.53 4.52 -0.99
N LEU A 120 0.56 5.04 -0.41
CA LEU A 120 0.52 6.01 0.69
C LEU A 120 -0.20 7.32 0.35
N ALA A 121 -0.32 7.64 -0.94
CA ALA A 121 -0.99 8.86 -1.38
C ALA A 121 -2.51 8.69 -1.48
N LEU A 122 -3.02 7.48 -1.24
CA LEU A 122 -4.44 7.17 -1.21
C LEU A 122 -4.89 7.04 0.25
N ARG A 123 -5.99 7.68 0.59
CA ARG A 123 -6.65 7.53 1.89
C ARG A 123 -8.11 7.22 1.66
N VAL A 124 -8.68 6.37 2.48
CA VAL A 124 -10.09 5.97 2.40
C VAL A 124 -10.73 6.15 3.76
N GLU A 125 -11.87 6.80 3.80
CA GLU A 125 -12.67 7.00 4.99
C GLU A 125 -14.09 6.48 4.76
N ASP A 126 -14.67 5.90 5.80
CA ASP A 126 -16.09 5.53 5.78
C ASP A 126 -16.93 6.81 5.80
N THR A 127 -18.06 6.82 5.10
CA THR A 127 -19.04 7.89 5.16
C THR A 127 -20.20 7.52 6.09
N ASP A 128 -21.16 8.43 6.27
CA ASP A 128 -22.39 8.13 7.04
C ASP A 128 -23.24 7.00 6.42
N SER A 129 -23.00 6.67 5.16
CA SER A 129 -23.64 5.56 4.46
C SER A 129 -22.73 4.34 4.42
N ALA A 130 -23.24 3.18 4.81
CA ALA A 130 -22.51 1.90 4.75
C ALA A 130 -22.11 1.46 3.31
N ASP A 131 -22.71 2.08 2.31
CA ASP A 131 -22.54 1.74 0.90
C ASP A 131 -21.68 2.74 0.13
N SER A 132 -21.07 3.69 0.82
CA SER A 132 -20.21 4.71 0.22
C SER A 132 -18.96 4.97 1.03
N PHE A 133 -17.87 5.34 0.33
CA PHE A 133 -16.55 5.59 0.88
C PHE A 133 -16.01 6.89 0.31
N GLN A 134 -15.42 7.72 1.15
CA GLN A 134 -14.69 8.90 0.70
C GLN A 134 -13.24 8.52 0.41
N VAL A 135 -12.85 8.69 -0.84
CA VAL A 135 -11.53 8.31 -1.34
C VAL A 135 -10.74 9.58 -1.65
N PHE A 136 -9.59 9.72 -1.03
CA PHE A 136 -8.71 10.86 -1.16
C PHE A 136 -7.50 10.48 -2.02
N GLY A 137 -7.09 11.37 -2.91
CA GLY A 137 -5.93 11.16 -3.78
C GLY A 137 -5.22 12.45 -4.14
N ARG A 138 -4.05 12.33 -4.77
CA ARG A 138 -3.22 13.48 -5.17
C ARG A 138 -3.86 14.33 -6.27
N GLY A 139 -4.81 13.80 -7.01
CA GLY A 139 -5.45 14.51 -8.10
C GLY A 139 -6.40 13.63 -8.88
N ILE A 140 -7.11 14.25 -9.85
CA ILE A 140 -8.14 13.58 -10.64
C ILE A 140 -7.60 12.40 -11.45
N LEU A 141 -6.39 12.52 -12.00
CA LEU A 141 -5.76 11.44 -12.75
C LEU A 141 -5.47 10.23 -11.87
N HIS A 142 -4.99 10.46 -10.66
CA HIS A 142 -4.71 9.39 -9.69
C HIS A 142 -5.98 8.59 -9.36
N LEU A 143 -7.08 9.29 -9.03
CA LEU A 143 -8.37 8.65 -8.76
C LEU A 143 -8.97 8.01 -10.03
N GLY A 144 -8.80 8.63 -11.20
CA GLY A 144 -9.24 8.09 -12.48
C GLY A 144 -8.56 6.76 -12.85
N VAL A 145 -7.25 6.65 -12.61
CA VAL A 145 -6.52 5.38 -12.82
C VAL A 145 -7.02 4.30 -11.87
N LEU A 146 -7.30 4.63 -10.61
CA LEU A 146 -7.87 3.69 -9.65
C LEU A 146 -9.24 3.19 -10.11
N ILE A 147 -10.13 4.09 -10.50
CA ILE A 147 -11.47 3.75 -11.01
C ILE A 147 -11.39 2.81 -12.21
N GLU A 148 -10.54 3.16 -13.19
CA GLU A 148 -10.38 2.34 -14.40
C GLU A 148 -9.77 0.96 -14.08
N THR A 149 -8.82 0.89 -13.17
CA THR A 149 -8.24 -0.38 -12.71
C THR A 149 -9.30 -1.26 -12.05
N MET A 150 -10.09 -0.70 -11.14
CA MET A 150 -11.19 -1.42 -10.48
C MET A 150 -12.24 -1.88 -11.49
N ARG A 151 -12.60 -1.04 -12.46
CA ARG A 151 -13.52 -1.41 -13.53
C ARG A 151 -13.02 -2.62 -14.33
N ARG A 152 -11.74 -2.65 -14.70
CA ARG A 152 -11.09 -3.77 -15.40
C ARG A 152 -11.03 -5.04 -14.56
N GLU A 153 -10.90 -4.92 -13.25
CA GLU A 153 -10.96 -6.04 -12.30
C GLU A 153 -12.40 -6.59 -12.14
N GLY A 154 -13.41 -5.91 -12.68
CA GLY A 154 -14.83 -6.31 -12.64
C GLY A 154 -15.59 -5.76 -11.43
N TYR A 155 -15.10 -4.66 -10.84
CA TYR A 155 -15.87 -3.91 -9.85
C TYR A 155 -16.85 -2.96 -10.55
N GLU A 156 -18.08 -2.96 -10.06
CA GLU A 156 -19.12 -2.04 -10.49
C GLU A 156 -19.38 -1.02 -9.38
N LEU A 157 -19.09 0.24 -9.67
CA LEU A 157 -19.19 1.31 -8.69
C LEU A 157 -19.71 2.60 -9.34
N THR A 158 -20.32 3.44 -8.52
CA THR A 158 -20.69 4.82 -8.87
C THR A 158 -19.71 5.77 -8.23
N VAL A 159 -19.29 6.79 -8.96
CA VAL A 159 -18.37 7.82 -8.47
C VAL A 159 -19.06 9.18 -8.40
N GLY A 160 -18.87 9.87 -7.29
CA GLY A 160 -19.34 11.23 -7.09
C GLY A 160 -18.47 12.27 -7.80
N GLN A 161 -18.84 13.51 -7.68
CA GLN A 161 -18.04 14.62 -8.22
C GLN A 161 -16.74 14.79 -7.40
N PRO A 162 -15.60 15.08 -8.07
CA PRO A 162 -14.35 15.37 -7.38
C PRO A 162 -14.46 16.67 -6.59
N GLN A 163 -13.93 16.66 -5.37
CA GLN A 163 -13.87 17.81 -4.48
C GLN A 163 -12.42 18.17 -4.21
N VAL A 164 -12.08 19.43 -4.32
CA VAL A 164 -10.74 19.94 -3.99
C VAL A 164 -10.65 20.18 -2.48
N LEU A 165 -9.58 19.69 -1.86
CA LEU A 165 -9.29 19.93 -0.46
C LEU A 165 -8.47 21.21 -0.35
N VAL A 166 -9.05 22.22 0.29
CA VAL A 166 -8.36 23.49 0.56
C VAL A 166 -7.73 23.40 1.94
N LYS A 167 -6.41 23.57 2.05
CA LYS A 167 -5.74 23.78 3.32
C LYS A 167 -5.97 25.24 3.75
N ILE A 168 -6.54 25.42 4.91
CA ILE A 168 -6.70 26.72 5.58
C ILE A 168 -5.52 26.93 6.50
#